data_ee81baa4f4ed4bc11aabcfe7d17fed23
#
_entry.id   ee81baa4f4ed4bc11aabcfe7d17fed23
#
_cell.length_a   1.000
_cell.length_b   1.000
_cell.length_c   1.000
_cell.angle_alpha   90.00
_cell.angle_beta   90.00
_cell.angle_gamma   90.00
#
_symmetry.space_group_name_H-M   'P 1'
#
loop_
_entity.id
_entity.type
_entity.pdbx_description
1 polymer ?
#
loop_
_entity_poly.entity_id
_entity_poly.type
_entity_poly.pdbx_seq_one_letter_code
_entity_poly.pdbx_strand_id
1 'polypeptide(L)'
;MSTDEAQKPSKTYDASCHCGSIKLSLTLSPPLEDGHKVLNCNCSICRRSGYLLVYPEKKDVTWHDGSRERCTNYRFNTKTKDQMFCGSCGSSLGIDFLNETYYGISARTIDGIDLDTLTYKKLDGLNKVSPAQDLSGTGTKEAST
;
A
#
# COMPACT_ATOMS: atom_id res chain seq x y z
N MET A 1 2.85 4.07 34.20
CA MET A 1 2.35 3.28 33.49
C MET A 1 1.70 3.78 32.45
N SER A 2 2.00 3.60 31.50
CA SER A 2 1.44 4.17 30.62
C SER A 2 0.67 3.33 29.86
N THR A 3 -0.37 3.06 30.33
CA THR A 3 -1.36 2.42 29.58
C THR A 3 -1.81 3.24 28.46
N ASP A 4 -1.45 4.49 28.41
CA ASP A 4 -1.90 5.33 27.32
C ASP A 4 -1.39 4.91 25.98
N GLU A 5 -0.19 4.40 25.89
CA GLU A 5 0.31 3.95 24.61
C GLU A 5 -0.39 2.69 24.15
N ALA A 6 -0.75 1.81 25.05
CA ALA A 6 -1.50 0.64 24.67
C ALA A 6 -2.92 0.97 24.27
N GLN A 7 -3.37 2.19 24.57
CA GLN A 7 -4.72 2.60 24.28
C GLN A 7 -4.83 3.59 23.13
N LYS A 8 -3.77 3.72 22.35
CA LYS A 8 -3.85 4.60 21.18
C LYS A 8 -4.97 4.17 20.28
N PRO A 9 -5.77 5.10 19.78
CA PRO A 9 -6.85 4.75 18.86
C PRO A 9 -6.32 4.03 17.64
N SER A 10 -7.00 2.97 17.27
CA SER A 10 -6.68 2.24 16.05
C SER A 10 -7.98 1.70 15.47
N LYS A 11 -7.93 1.32 14.20
CA LYS A 11 -9.07 0.71 13.54
C LYS A 11 -8.57 -0.29 12.50
N THR A 12 -9.29 -1.40 12.39
CA THR A 12 -9.00 -2.43 11.40
C THR A 12 -9.94 -2.27 10.22
N TYR A 13 -9.39 -2.33 9.02
CA TYR A 13 -10.12 -2.16 7.77
C TYR A 13 -9.97 -3.41 6.93
N ASP A 14 -10.98 -3.70 6.14
CA ASP A 14 -10.89 -4.74 5.12
C ASP A 14 -10.58 -4.12 3.78
N ALA A 15 -9.77 -4.80 3.00
CA ALA A 15 -9.36 -4.35 1.69
C ALA A 15 -9.35 -5.52 0.71
N SER A 16 -9.53 -5.23 -0.56
CA SER A 16 -9.51 -6.27 -1.57
C SER A 16 -9.22 -5.71 -2.96
N CYS A 17 -8.85 -6.59 -3.88
CA CYS A 17 -8.88 -6.26 -5.30
C CYS A 17 -10.33 -6.28 -5.79
N HIS A 18 -10.55 -5.82 -7.01
CA HIS A 18 -11.91 -5.68 -7.53
C HIS A 18 -12.63 -7.03 -7.64
N CYS A 19 -11.95 -8.08 -8.10
CA CYS A 19 -12.59 -9.37 -8.26
C CYS A 19 -12.71 -10.17 -6.97
N GLY A 20 -12.06 -9.71 -5.89
CA GLY A 20 -12.17 -10.35 -4.59
C GLY A 20 -11.24 -11.54 -4.38
N SER A 21 -10.41 -11.90 -5.35
CA SER A 21 -9.52 -13.05 -5.16
C SER A 21 -8.38 -12.72 -4.18
N ILE A 22 -8.08 -11.44 -3.98
CA ILE A 22 -7.06 -11.00 -3.04
C ILE A 22 -7.73 -10.16 -1.97
N LYS A 23 -7.60 -10.59 -0.72
CA LYS A 23 -8.23 -9.91 0.42
C LYS A 23 -7.26 -9.83 1.58
N LEU A 24 -7.34 -8.74 2.31
CA LEU A 24 -6.51 -8.53 3.49
C LEU A 24 -7.25 -7.65 4.49
N SER A 25 -6.77 -7.68 5.72
CA SER A 25 -7.19 -6.75 6.77
C SER A 25 -5.97 -6.01 7.25
N LEU A 26 -6.12 -4.72 7.55
CA LEU A 26 -5.01 -3.91 8.05
C LEU A 26 -5.49 -3.02 9.18
N THR A 27 -4.63 -2.83 10.17
CA THR A 27 -4.92 -1.98 11.32
C THR A 27 -4.10 -0.72 11.23
N LEU A 28 -4.75 0.43 11.33
CA LEU A 28 -4.11 1.74 11.26
C LEU A 28 -4.34 2.52 12.55
N SER A 29 -3.31 3.25 12.98
CA SER A 29 -3.37 4.14 14.13
C SER A 29 -2.70 5.46 13.77
N PRO A 30 -3.41 6.59 13.84
CA PRO A 30 -4.82 6.71 14.16
C PRO A 30 -5.69 6.17 13.01
N PRO A 31 -6.99 6.00 13.22
CA PRO A 31 -7.88 5.63 12.12
C PRO A 31 -7.86 6.66 10.99
N LEU A 32 -8.23 6.22 9.79
CA LEU A 32 -8.31 7.13 8.64
C LEU A 32 -9.26 8.30 8.92
N GLU A 33 -10.35 8.03 9.61
CA GLU A 33 -11.33 9.06 9.95
C GLU A 33 -10.80 10.07 10.95
N ASP A 34 -9.72 9.73 11.64
CA ASP A 34 -9.11 10.60 12.64
C ASP A 34 -7.81 11.22 12.16
N GLY A 35 -7.67 11.39 10.86
CA GLY A 35 -6.55 12.15 10.31
C GLY A 35 -5.30 11.36 9.98
N HIS A 36 -5.40 10.03 9.88
CA HIS A 36 -4.26 9.24 9.43
C HIS A 36 -3.81 9.73 8.06
N LYS A 37 -2.53 10.06 7.91
CA LYS A 37 -2.02 10.63 6.67
C LYS A 37 -1.93 9.59 5.57
N VAL A 38 -2.50 9.92 4.43
CA VAL A 38 -2.44 9.08 3.22
C VAL A 38 -1.50 9.74 2.23
N LEU A 39 -0.49 9.02 1.78
CA LEU A 39 0.53 9.58 0.91
C LEU A 39 0.05 9.62 -0.54
N ASN A 40 0.10 10.81 -1.12
CA ASN A 40 -0.21 11.02 -2.54
C ASN A 40 1.07 11.43 -3.23
N CYS A 41 1.78 10.45 -3.82
CA CYS A 41 3.09 10.66 -4.42
C CYS A 41 2.96 10.80 -5.94
N ASN A 42 3.76 11.67 -6.53
CA ASN A 42 3.73 11.92 -7.97
C ASN A 42 4.79 11.13 -8.74
N CYS A 43 5.48 10.18 -8.12
CA CYS A 43 6.50 9.41 -8.81
C CYS A 43 5.90 8.56 -9.94
N SER A 44 6.76 8.03 -10.81
CA SER A 44 6.31 7.38 -12.04
C SER A 44 5.36 6.21 -11.79
N ILE A 45 5.60 5.43 -10.75
CA ILE A 45 4.74 4.27 -10.46
C ILE A 45 3.46 4.68 -9.70
N CYS A 46 3.57 5.57 -8.73
CA CYS A 46 2.40 5.96 -7.93
C CYS A 46 1.35 6.65 -8.79
N ARG A 47 1.76 7.52 -9.71
CA ARG A 47 0.81 8.21 -10.56
C ARG A 47 0.12 7.27 -11.54
N ARG A 48 0.82 6.22 -12.00
CA ARG A 48 0.24 5.27 -12.96
C ARG A 48 -0.64 4.23 -12.28
N SER A 49 -0.24 3.79 -11.10
CA SER A 49 -1.00 2.79 -10.35
C SER A 49 -2.15 3.40 -9.56
N GLY A 50 -2.20 4.72 -9.46
CA GLY A 50 -3.24 5.38 -8.68
C GLY A 50 -3.08 5.19 -7.20
N TYR A 51 -1.87 4.96 -6.71
CA TYR A 51 -1.66 4.70 -5.29
C TYR A 51 -2.02 5.90 -4.43
N LEU A 52 -2.74 5.63 -3.36
CA LEU A 52 -2.93 6.52 -2.23
C LEU A 52 -2.53 5.71 -1.02
N LEU A 53 -1.30 5.87 -0.53
CA LEU A 53 -0.67 4.86 0.31
C LEU A 53 -0.79 5.15 1.80
N VAL A 54 -1.09 4.10 2.56
CA VAL A 54 -0.88 4.04 3.99
C VAL A 54 0.17 2.97 4.27
N TYR A 55 0.82 3.07 5.43
CA TYR A 55 2.00 2.23 5.71
C TYR A 55 1.82 1.43 7.01
N PRO A 56 0.96 0.41 7.02
CA PRO A 56 0.84 -0.44 8.21
C PRO A 56 2.07 -1.31 8.36
N GLU A 57 2.42 -1.61 9.61
CA GLU A 57 3.44 -2.61 9.88
C GLU A 57 2.96 -3.96 9.38
N LYS A 58 3.87 -4.80 8.93
CA LYS A 58 3.49 -6.13 8.42
C LYS A 58 2.78 -6.96 9.48
N LYS A 59 3.14 -6.79 10.76
CA LYS A 59 2.47 -7.51 11.85
C LYS A 59 1.01 -7.08 12.02
N ASP A 60 0.63 -5.92 11.49
CA ASP A 60 -0.73 -5.40 11.60
C ASP A 60 -1.55 -5.66 10.34
N VAL A 61 -1.04 -6.49 9.43
CA VAL A 61 -1.72 -6.86 8.20
C VAL A 61 -1.95 -8.38 8.20
N THR A 62 -3.19 -8.78 7.93
CA THR A 62 -3.53 -10.18 7.79
C THR A 62 -4.00 -10.43 6.36
N TRP A 63 -3.27 -11.27 5.63
CA TRP A 63 -3.66 -11.67 4.28
C TRP A 63 -4.59 -12.88 4.41
N HIS A 64 -5.74 -12.82 3.75
CA HIS A 64 -6.73 -13.89 3.87
C HIS A 64 -6.44 -14.99 2.86
N ASP A 65 -6.41 -16.22 3.32
CA ASP A 65 -6.39 -17.42 2.46
C ASP A 65 -5.28 -17.40 1.41
N GLY A 66 -4.08 -16.98 1.80
CA GLY A 66 -2.94 -16.99 0.87
C GLY A 66 -2.99 -15.87 -0.15
N SER A 67 -3.73 -14.80 0.13
CA SER A 67 -3.87 -13.70 -0.83
C SER A 67 -2.54 -13.06 -1.23
N ARG A 68 -1.59 -12.95 -0.29
CA ARG A 68 -0.29 -12.34 -0.63
C ARG A 68 0.40 -13.13 -1.74
N GLU A 69 0.35 -14.46 -1.66
CA GLU A 69 0.99 -15.32 -2.65
C GLU A 69 0.26 -15.32 -3.99
N ARG A 70 -1.00 -14.90 -4.01
CA ARG A 70 -1.73 -14.80 -5.27
C ARG A 70 -1.50 -13.48 -5.99
N CYS A 71 -0.83 -12.52 -5.36
CA CYS A 71 -0.50 -11.28 -6.03
C CYS A 71 0.52 -11.53 -7.14
N THR A 72 0.38 -10.79 -8.23
CA THR A 72 1.44 -10.65 -9.22
C THR A 72 2.28 -9.46 -8.79
N ASN A 73 3.59 -9.55 -8.98
CA ASN A 73 4.51 -8.53 -8.49
C ASN A 73 5.33 -7.96 -9.65
N TYR A 74 5.49 -6.65 -9.64
CA TYR A 74 6.33 -5.94 -10.60
C TYR A 74 7.45 -5.24 -9.83
N ARG A 75 8.67 -5.36 -10.32
CA ARG A 75 9.84 -4.74 -9.69
C ARG A 75 10.56 -3.84 -10.68
N PHE A 76 11.11 -2.76 -10.18
CA PHE A 76 11.93 -1.85 -10.99
C PHE A 76 12.93 -1.14 -10.08
N ASN A 77 13.85 -0.40 -10.69
CA ASN A 77 14.86 0.41 -10.00
C ASN A 77 15.72 -0.46 -9.07
N THR A 78 15.60 -0.31 -7.78
CA THR A 78 16.41 -1.05 -6.80
C THR A 78 15.99 -2.51 -6.67
N LYS A 79 14.83 -2.87 -7.18
CA LYS A 79 14.24 -4.21 -7.11
C LYS A 79 14.05 -4.70 -5.67
N THR A 80 13.87 -3.76 -4.74
CA THR A 80 13.63 -4.05 -3.34
C THR A 80 12.17 -3.87 -2.94
N LYS A 81 11.29 -3.65 -3.92
CA LYS A 81 9.88 -3.42 -3.69
C LYS A 81 9.05 -4.23 -4.67
N ASP A 82 8.10 -4.99 -4.15
CA ASP A 82 7.11 -5.66 -5.00
C ASP A 82 5.93 -4.72 -5.17
N GLN A 83 5.65 -4.33 -6.42
CA GLN A 83 4.41 -3.61 -6.74
C GLN A 83 3.36 -4.68 -6.92
N MET A 84 2.48 -4.84 -5.94
CA MET A 84 1.51 -5.93 -5.90
C MET A 84 0.25 -5.58 -6.67
N PHE A 85 -0.20 -6.48 -7.52
CA PHE A 85 -1.48 -6.29 -8.20
C PHE A 85 -2.14 -7.66 -8.42
N CYS A 86 -3.45 -7.63 -8.66
CA CYS A 86 -4.18 -8.86 -8.94
C CYS A 86 -4.00 -9.25 -10.40
N GLY A 87 -3.50 -10.45 -10.64
CA GLY A 87 -3.30 -10.94 -12.01
C GLY A 87 -4.59 -11.19 -12.76
N SER A 88 -5.72 -11.31 -12.05
CA SER A 88 -7.02 -11.56 -12.68
C SER A 88 -7.76 -10.29 -13.05
N CYS A 89 -7.82 -9.31 -12.16
CA CYS A 89 -8.58 -8.10 -12.41
C CYS A 89 -7.71 -6.86 -12.60
N GLY A 90 -6.41 -6.95 -12.33
CA GLY A 90 -5.48 -5.84 -12.55
C GLY A 90 -5.47 -4.77 -11.47
N SER A 91 -6.23 -4.93 -10.40
CA SER A 91 -6.25 -3.92 -9.33
C SER A 91 -4.89 -3.81 -8.66
N SER A 92 -4.39 -2.60 -8.50
CA SER A 92 -3.15 -2.35 -7.76
C SER A 92 -3.42 -2.38 -6.26
N LEU A 93 -2.71 -3.23 -5.54
CA LEU A 93 -2.90 -3.38 -4.08
C LEU A 93 -1.98 -2.47 -3.29
N GLY A 94 -0.76 -2.32 -3.74
CA GLY A 94 0.23 -1.56 -3.01
C GLY A 94 1.62 -2.11 -3.17
N ILE A 95 2.46 -1.86 -2.18
CA ILE A 95 3.90 -2.15 -2.25
C ILE A 95 4.30 -3.00 -1.06
N ASP A 96 5.02 -4.10 -1.35
CA ASP A 96 5.72 -4.85 -0.32
C ASP A 96 7.16 -4.37 -0.31
N PHE A 97 7.55 -3.68 0.75
CA PHE A 97 8.92 -3.22 0.91
C PHE A 97 9.72 -4.39 1.47
N LEU A 98 10.42 -5.10 0.61
CA LEU A 98 11.03 -6.39 0.94
C LEU A 98 12.04 -6.31 2.07
N ASN A 99 12.72 -5.18 2.19
CA ASN A 99 13.75 -4.98 3.22
C ASN A 99 13.23 -4.22 4.45
N GLU A 100 11.92 -4.01 4.55
CA GLU A 100 11.34 -3.22 5.62
C GLU A 100 10.29 -4.02 6.38
N THR A 101 9.82 -3.46 7.49
CA THR A 101 8.84 -4.12 8.34
C THR A 101 7.41 -3.68 8.05
N TYR A 102 7.20 -2.92 6.99
CA TYR A 102 5.88 -2.38 6.66
C TYR A 102 5.54 -2.61 5.19
N TYR A 103 4.25 -2.48 4.89
CA TYR A 103 3.74 -2.42 3.53
C TYR A 103 3.35 -1.00 3.19
N GLY A 104 3.21 -0.71 1.92
CA GLY A 104 2.44 0.44 1.46
C GLY A 104 1.16 -0.09 0.83
N ILE A 105 0.02 0.11 1.48
CA ILE A 105 -1.26 -0.40 0.98
C ILE A 105 -2.06 0.76 0.39
N SER A 106 -2.60 0.57 -0.80
CA SER A 106 -3.39 1.61 -1.43
C SER A 106 -4.75 1.75 -0.73
N ALA A 107 -5.04 2.94 -0.24
CA ALA A 107 -6.33 3.22 0.40
C ALA A 107 -7.50 3.01 -0.56
N ARG A 108 -7.26 3.04 -1.87
CA ARG A 108 -8.30 2.78 -2.86
C ARG A 108 -8.87 1.37 -2.77
N THR A 109 -8.14 0.44 -2.14
CA THR A 109 -8.61 -0.94 -1.98
C THR A 109 -9.39 -1.16 -0.70
N ILE A 110 -9.44 -0.17 0.19
CA ILE A 110 -10.08 -0.30 1.50
C ILE A 110 -11.58 -0.09 1.36
N ASP A 111 -12.34 -1.03 1.91
CA ASP A 111 -13.80 -0.96 1.87
C ASP A 111 -14.35 0.05 2.85
N GLY A 112 -15.45 0.67 2.49
CA GLY A 112 -16.25 1.46 3.44
C GLY A 112 -15.67 2.81 3.83
N ILE A 113 -14.70 3.32 3.10
CA ILE A 113 -14.14 4.65 3.37
C ILE A 113 -14.53 5.63 2.27
N ASP A 114 -14.51 6.92 2.60
CA ASP A 114 -14.76 7.97 1.64
C ASP A 114 -13.41 8.61 1.28
N LEU A 115 -12.94 8.35 0.08
CA LEU A 115 -11.63 8.84 -0.36
C LEU A 115 -11.54 10.36 -0.37
N ASP A 116 -12.68 11.05 -0.49
CA ASP A 116 -12.67 12.51 -0.54
C ASP A 116 -12.49 13.17 0.82
N THR A 117 -12.69 12.42 1.90
CA THR A 117 -12.57 12.99 3.26
C THR A 117 -11.26 12.62 3.95
N LEU A 118 -10.36 11.91 3.27
CA LEU A 118 -9.09 11.50 3.87
C LEU A 118 -8.13 12.68 3.99
N THR A 119 -7.17 12.55 4.90
CA THR A 119 -6.12 13.54 5.09
C THR A 119 -4.92 13.15 4.23
N TYR A 120 -4.64 13.92 3.19
CA TYR A 120 -3.58 13.59 2.25
C TYR A 120 -2.32 14.37 2.53
N LYS A 121 -1.16 13.70 2.29
CA LYS A 121 0.13 14.33 2.29
C LYS A 121 0.74 14.12 0.91
N LYS A 122 1.08 15.21 0.23
CA LYS A 122 1.71 15.13 -1.09
C LYS A 122 3.20 14.89 -0.95
N LEU A 123 3.73 14.01 -1.80
CA LEU A 123 5.15 13.76 -1.87
C LEU A 123 5.62 13.95 -3.30
N ASP A 124 6.67 14.74 -3.50
CA ASP A 124 7.29 14.90 -4.81
C ASP A 124 8.36 13.81 -4.99
N GLY A 125 7.91 12.59 -5.19
CA GLY A 125 8.82 11.45 -5.39
C GLY A 125 9.52 11.50 -6.72
N LEU A 126 8.97 12.24 -7.69
CA LEU A 126 9.59 12.39 -8.99
C LEU A 126 10.95 13.08 -8.88
N ASN A 127 11.04 14.10 -8.06
CA ASN A 127 12.25 14.94 -7.98
C ASN A 127 13.04 14.81 -6.69
N LYS A 128 12.41 14.33 -5.61
CA LYS A 128 12.99 14.48 -4.28
C LYS A 128 13.29 13.18 -3.55
N VAL A 129 12.95 12.03 -4.14
CA VAL A 129 13.25 10.75 -3.51
C VAL A 129 14.50 10.16 -4.13
N SER A 130 15.39 9.64 -3.30
CA SER A 130 16.62 8.99 -3.75
C SER A 130 16.62 7.53 -3.29
N PRO A 131 16.91 6.57 -4.17
CA PRO A 131 17.22 6.77 -5.59
C PRO A 131 15.98 7.26 -6.36
N ALA A 132 16.22 7.83 -7.53
CA ALA A 132 15.16 8.44 -8.32
C ALA A 132 13.99 7.47 -8.54
N GLN A 133 12.79 8.01 -8.50
CA GLN A 133 11.58 7.19 -8.65
C GLN A 133 10.98 7.26 -10.05
N ASP A 134 11.45 8.19 -10.88
CA ASP A 134 10.90 8.31 -12.23
C ASP A 134 11.73 7.50 -13.21
N LEU A 135 11.56 6.20 -13.19
CA LEU A 135 12.28 5.29 -14.05
C LEU A 135 11.30 4.53 -14.93
N SER A 136 10.42 5.29 -15.59
CA SER A 136 9.40 4.70 -16.47
C SER A 136 10.07 3.86 -17.56
N GLY A 137 9.56 2.68 -17.79
CA GLY A 137 10.07 1.79 -18.82
C GLY A 137 11.31 1.01 -18.45
N THR A 138 11.81 1.15 -17.22
CA THR A 138 13.04 0.46 -16.83
C THR A 138 12.79 -0.77 -15.95
N GLY A 139 11.53 -1.09 -15.68
CA GLY A 139 11.21 -2.19 -14.78
C GLY A 139 11.16 -3.52 -15.48
N THR A 140 11.13 -4.58 -14.69
CA THR A 140 10.89 -5.93 -15.18
C THR A 140 9.70 -6.50 -14.42
N LYS A 141 8.91 -7.30 -15.12
CA LYS A 141 7.80 -8.00 -14.48
C LYS A 141 8.35 -9.27 -13.88
N GLU A 142 8.17 -9.43 -12.59
CA GLU A 142 8.56 -10.66 -11.94
C GLU A 142 7.33 -11.55 -11.84
N ALA A 143 7.46 -12.78 -12.25
CA ALA A 143 6.36 -13.71 -12.10
C ALA A 143 6.11 -13.93 -10.63
N SER A 144 4.85 -14.09 -10.27
CA SER A 144 4.54 -14.40 -8.92
C SER A 144 4.77 -15.83 -8.72
N THR A 145 5.91 -16.16 -8.49
CA THR A 145 6.24 -17.56 -8.32
C THR A 145 6.48 -17.84 -6.89
#